data_c19e884eb81127cc9695bc3f2ce5285c
#
_entry.id   c19e884eb81127cc9695bc3f2ce5285c
#
_cell.length_a   1.000
_cell.length_b   1.000
_cell.length_c   1.000
_cell.angle_alpha   90.00
_cell.angle_beta   90.00
_cell.angle_gamma   90.00
#
_symmetry.space_group_name_H-M   'P 1'
#
loop_
_entity.id
_entity.type
_entity.pdbx_description
1 polymer ?
#
loop_
_entity_poly.entity_id
_entity_poly.type
_entity_poly.pdbx_seq_one_letter_code
_entity_poly.pdbx_strand_id
1 'polypeptide(L)'
;IPLDANGQQMKVLDNNTVSGQSKVITNPLYDATVGIKDMSNSLSVTTSLSLEYMLLKNLRITEQFSYTRGMAGTDQFYPADHTRFELEDDLTRKGSYYKSTGNMSSWSSNLGINYNLVLNKHLFSVFANWTISEDRNNYVNLSATGYPDSHMDDFIFGNKMETNMSNIGNENVSRSFGLIGQFSYSYDNRYSLDFNLSGEASSRYANHDLVPFWSLGARWNAHNE
;
A
#
# COMPACT_ATOMS: atom_id res chain seq x y z
N ILE A 1 8.62 -27.52 -30.95
CA ILE A 1 7.37 -26.80 -30.62
C ILE A 1 6.29 -27.49 -31.43
N PRO A 2 5.23 -28.01 -30.79
CA PRO A 2 4.15 -28.71 -31.51
C PRO A 2 3.34 -27.70 -32.30
N LEU A 3 3.30 -27.93 -33.60
CA LEU A 3 2.51 -27.16 -34.57
C LEU A 3 1.37 -28.06 -35.09
N ASP A 4 0.27 -27.43 -35.43
CA ASP A 4 -0.85 -28.11 -36.14
C ASP A 4 -0.52 -28.38 -37.62
N ALA A 5 -1.45 -28.99 -38.31
CA ALA A 5 -1.31 -29.29 -39.76
C ALA A 5 -1.13 -28.04 -40.64
N ASN A 6 -1.49 -26.86 -40.15
CA ASN A 6 -1.38 -25.57 -40.81
C ASN A 6 -0.13 -24.79 -40.41
N GLY A 7 0.74 -25.37 -39.56
CA GLY A 7 1.95 -24.71 -39.05
C GLY A 7 1.70 -23.70 -37.95
N GLN A 8 0.51 -23.68 -37.34
CA GLN A 8 0.18 -22.82 -36.23
C GLN A 8 0.47 -23.53 -34.89
N GLN A 9 0.66 -22.76 -33.80
CA GLN A 9 0.84 -23.33 -32.48
C GLN A 9 -0.37 -24.13 -32.04
N MET A 10 -0.15 -25.39 -31.62
CA MET A 10 -1.24 -26.21 -31.07
C MET A 10 -1.70 -25.64 -29.74
N LYS A 11 -3.01 -25.51 -29.54
CA LYS A 11 -3.64 -25.01 -28.31
C LYS A 11 -3.50 -26.01 -27.15
N VAL A 12 -3.77 -27.29 -27.47
CA VAL A 12 -3.70 -28.40 -26.49
C VAL A 12 -2.56 -29.31 -26.88
N LEU A 13 -1.68 -29.62 -25.92
CA LEU A 13 -0.55 -30.51 -26.12
C LEU A 13 -0.91 -31.99 -25.81
N ASP A 14 -1.75 -32.20 -24.80
CA ASP A 14 -2.19 -33.52 -24.38
C ASP A 14 -3.55 -33.44 -23.67
N ASN A 15 -4.33 -34.50 -23.80
CA ASN A 15 -5.63 -34.58 -23.14
C ASN A 15 -5.74 -35.96 -22.47
N ASN A 16 -5.47 -36.01 -21.20
CA ASN A 16 -5.46 -37.20 -20.38
C ASN A 16 -6.61 -37.20 -19.37
N THR A 17 -7.22 -38.35 -19.17
CA THR A 17 -8.18 -38.56 -18.09
C THR A 17 -7.49 -39.25 -16.94
N VAL A 18 -7.31 -38.56 -15.84
CA VAL A 18 -6.72 -39.08 -14.59
C VAL A 18 -7.81 -39.15 -13.52
N SER A 19 -8.07 -40.34 -13.00
CA SER A 19 -9.07 -40.56 -11.94
C SER A 19 -10.46 -40.02 -12.24
N GLY A 20 -10.89 -40.12 -13.52
CA GLY A 20 -12.22 -39.66 -13.97
C GLY A 20 -12.34 -38.14 -14.19
N GLN A 21 -11.25 -37.40 -14.04
CA GLN A 21 -11.20 -35.96 -14.36
C GLN A 21 -10.38 -35.75 -15.64
N SER A 22 -10.91 -34.97 -16.56
CA SER A 22 -10.19 -34.54 -17.77
C SER A 22 -9.08 -33.57 -17.36
N LYS A 23 -7.84 -33.94 -17.62
CA LYS A 23 -6.67 -33.07 -17.44
C LYS A 23 -6.16 -32.67 -18.82
N VAL A 24 -6.35 -31.42 -19.17
CA VAL A 24 -5.86 -30.84 -20.42
C VAL A 24 -4.52 -30.18 -20.16
N ILE A 25 -3.51 -30.55 -20.93
CA ILE A 25 -2.21 -29.89 -20.94
C ILE A 25 -2.20 -28.90 -22.08
N THR A 26 -2.20 -27.62 -21.75
CA THR A 26 -2.28 -26.50 -22.69
C THR A 26 -0.91 -25.99 -23.08
N ASN A 27 -0.85 -25.25 -24.18
CA ASN A 27 0.38 -24.69 -24.74
C ASN A 27 0.49 -23.19 -24.42
N PRO A 28 1.38 -22.75 -23.53
CA PRO A 28 1.56 -21.32 -23.22
C PRO A 28 2.01 -20.48 -24.42
N LEU A 29 2.67 -21.08 -25.41
CA LEU A 29 3.07 -20.39 -26.64
C LEU A 29 1.89 -20.06 -27.53
N TYR A 30 0.82 -20.86 -27.49
CA TYR A 30 -0.43 -20.53 -28.14
C TYR A 30 -1.07 -19.29 -27.54
N ASP A 31 -1.07 -19.20 -26.20
CA ASP A 31 -1.66 -18.06 -25.49
C ASP A 31 -0.98 -16.74 -25.87
N ALA A 32 0.32 -16.77 -26.17
CA ALA A 32 1.04 -15.59 -26.65
C ALA A 32 0.56 -15.07 -28.02
N THR A 33 -0.21 -15.87 -28.77
CA THR A 33 -0.72 -15.53 -30.13
C THR A 33 -2.15 -15.00 -30.14
N VAL A 34 -2.90 -15.14 -29.02
CA VAL A 34 -4.36 -14.87 -28.99
C VAL A 34 -4.75 -13.46 -28.52
N GLY A 35 -3.81 -12.52 -28.48
CA GLY A 35 -4.14 -11.13 -28.18
C GLY A 35 -4.49 -10.87 -26.70
N ILE A 36 -3.73 -11.44 -25.78
CA ILE A 36 -3.84 -11.15 -24.35
C ILE A 36 -3.45 -9.69 -24.10
N LYS A 37 -4.22 -9.03 -23.25
CA LYS A 37 -3.86 -7.74 -22.66
C LYS A 37 -3.67 -7.94 -21.16
N ASP A 38 -2.50 -7.61 -20.66
CA ASP A 38 -2.17 -7.66 -19.22
C ASP A 38 -1.25 -6.49 -18.89
N MET A 39 -1.87 -5.39 -18.50
CA MET A 39 -1.19 -4.14 -18.24
C MET A 39 -1.49 -3.67 -16.84
N SER A 40 -0.44 -3.25 -16.14
CA SER A 40 -0.53 -2.55 -14.87
C SER A 40 0.31 -1.29 -14.93
N ASN A 41 -0.26 -0.20 -14.50
CA ASN A 41 0.42 1.08 -14.41
C ASN A 41 0.22 1.70 -13.02
N SER A 42 1.22 2.46 -12.58
CA SER A 42 1.12 3.24 -11.37
C SER A 42 1.92 4.53 -11.51
N LEU A 43 1.38 5.58 -10.92
CA LEU A 43 2.04 6.86 -10.79
C LEU A 43 1.89 7.32 -9.35
N SER A 44 2.98 7.75 -8.74
CA SER A 44 2.96 8.35 -7.41
C SER A 44 3.86 9.58 -7.40
N VAL A 45 3.33 10.66 -6.87
CA VAL A 45 4.04 11.94 -6.69
C VAL A 45 4.00 12.30 -5.22
N THR A 46 5.18 12.51 -4.64
CA THR A 46 5.34 12.96 -3.26
C THR A 46 5.98 14.34 -3.25
N THR A 47 5.38 15.24 -2.51
CA THR A 47 5.92 16.58 -2.22
C THR A 47 6.15 16.69 -0.74
N SER A 48 7.35 17.13 -0.34
CA SER A 48 7.71 17.33 1.06
C SER A 48 8.22 18.75 1.28
N LEU A 49 7.83 19.32 2.41
CA LEU A 49 8.30 20.62 2.89
C LEU A 49 8.89 20.42 4.28
N SER A 50 10.14 20.85 4.46
CA SER A 50 10.80 20.84 5.77
C SER A 50 11.14 22.28 6.16
N LEU A 51 10.71 22.67 7.36
CA LEU A 51 10.98 23.96 7.95
C LEU A 51 11.72 23.76 9.27
N GLU A 52 12.75 24.56 9.47
CA GLU A 52 13.46 24.65 10.75
C GLU A 52 13.53 26.09 11.18
N TYR A 53 13.15 26.37 12.41
CA TYR A 53 13.15 27.70 12.97
C TYR A 53 13.77 27.73 14.37
N MET A 54 14.81 28.55 14.52
CA MET A 54 15.47 28.80 15.81
C MET A 54 14.79 30.01 16.48
N LEU A 55 13.77 29.71 17.31
CA LEU A 55 13.02 30.76 18.01
C LEU A 55 13.90 31.46 19.07
N LEU A 56 14.75 30.69 19.74
CA LEU A 56 15.77 31.16 20.68
C LEU A 56 17.07 30.39 20.38
N LYS A 57 18.19 30.84 20.95
CA LYS A 57 19.50 30.17 20.81
C LYS A 57 19.46 28.67 21.19
N ASN A 58 18.55 28.32 22.07
CA ASN A 58 18.40 26.99 22.66
C ASN A 58 17.03 26.36 22.40
N LEU A 59 16.16 26.99 21.59
CA LEU A 59 14.84 26.49 21.23
C LEU A 59 14.71 26.40 19.71
N ARG A 60 14.61 25.17 19.23
CA ARG A 60 14.44 24.84 17.82
C ARG A 60 13.07 24.21 17.59
N ILE A 61 12.38 24.69 16.58
CA ILE A 61 11.10 24.15 16.10
C ILE A 61 11.35 23.59 14.70
N THR A 62 10.88 22.40 14.44
CA THR A 62 10.98 21.74 13.15
C THR A 62 9.59 21.33 12.70
N GLU A 63 9.26 21.54 11.44
CA GLU A 63 8.05 21.03 10.81
C GLU A 63 8.44 20.28 9.55
N GLN A 64 7.88 19.08 9.39
CA GLN A 64 8.01 18.30 8.18
C GLN A 64 6.62 17.91 7.70
N PHE A 65 6.18 18.53 6.63
CA PHE A 65 4.94 18.21 5.95
C PHE A 65 5.23 17.38 4.70
N SER A 66 4.45 16.33 4.48
CA SER A 66 4.52 15.50 3.29
C SER A 66 3.12 15.26 2.74
N TYR A 67 3.00 15.34 1.43
CA TYR A 67 1.78 15.00 0.69
C TYR A 67 2.11 14.08 -0.48
N THR A 68 1.44 12.94 -0.54
CA THR A 68 1.57 11.97 -1.63
C THR A 68 0.23 11.84 -2.35
N ARG A 69 0.27 11.86 -3.67
CA ARG A 69 -0.85 11.51 -4.53
C ARG A 69 -0.43 10.37 -5.45
N GLY A 70 -1.22 9.29 -5.48
CA GLY A 70 -0.95 8.14 -6.33
C GLY A 70 -2.19 7.71 -7.10
N MET A 71 -1.95 7.09 -8.24
CA MET A 71 -2.94 6.41 -9.08
C MET A 71 -2.37 5.07 -9.50
N ALA A 72 -3.20 4.04 -9.50
CA ALA A 72 -2.83 2.72 -10.01
C ALA A 72 -3.95 2.19 -10.88
N GLY A 73 -3.61 1.48 -11.93
CA GLY A 73 -4.56 0.86 -12.83
C GLY A 73 -4.08 -0.51 -13.28
N THR A 74 -5.02 -1.43 -13.41
CA THR A 74 -4.81 -2.75 -14.01
C THR A 74 -5.85 -2.94 -15.08
N ASP A 75 -5.44 -3.49 -16.21
CA ASP A 75 -6.25 -3.72 -17.38
C ASP A 75 -5.85 -5.08 -17.96
N GLN A 76 -6.69 -6.10 -17.71
CA GLN A 76 -6.43 -7.47 -18.09
C GLN A 76 -7.58 -8.00 -18.97
N PHE A 77 -7.22 -8.51 -20.13
CA PHE A 77 -8.13 -9.17 -21.05
C PHE A 77 -7.57 -10.51 -21.47
N TYR A 78 -8.40 -11.53 -21.35
CA TYR A 78 -8.14 -12.87 -21.85
C TYR A 78 -9.24 -13.25 -22.83
N PRO A 79 -8.94 -13.39 -24.13
CA PRO A 79 -9.94 -13.72 -25.13
C PRO A 79 -10.52 -15.13 -24.94
N ALA A 80 -11.67 -15.42 -25.57
CA ALA A 80 -12.34 -16.71 -25.47
C ALA A 80 -11.45 -17.88 -25.92
N ASP A 81 -10.53 -17.63 -26.84
CA ASP A 81 -9.60 -18.63 -27.39
C ASP A 81 -8.42 -18.93 -26.43
N HIS A 82 -8.24 -18.17 -25.37
CA HIS A 82 -7.19 -18.45 -24.40
C HIS A 82 -7.39 -19.82 -23.76
N THR A 83 -6.30 -20.57 -23.57
CA THR A 83 -6.31 -21.94 -23.07
C THR A 83 -6.96 -22.11 -21.70
N ARG A 84 -7.03 -21.06 -20.90
CA ARG A 84 -7.72 -21.07 -19.57
C ARG A 84 -9.21 -21.39 -19.67
N PHE A 85 -9.83 -21.18 -20.85
CA PHE A 85 -11.23 -21.45 -21.11
C PHE A 85 -11.46 -22.77 -21.88
N GLU A 86 -10.44 -23.65 -21.98
CA GLU A 86 -10.51 -24.87 -22.77
C GLU A 86 -11.57 -25.86 -22.25
N LEU A 87 -11.77 -25.90 -20.93
CA LEU A 87 -12.77 -26.75 -20.29
C LEU A 87 -14.10 -26.03 -20.00
N GLU A 88 -14.25 -24.80 -20.44
CA GLU A 88 -15.51 -24.08 -20.30
C GLU A 88 -16.35 -24.23 -21.58
N ASP A 89 -17.54 -24.78 -21.43
CA ASP A 89 -18.45 -25.02 -22.56
C ASP A 89 -19.42 -23.84 -22.79
N ASP A 90 -19.68 -23.06 -21.76
CA ASP A 90 -20.58 -21.90 -21.82
C ASP A 90 -19.88 -20.70 -22.47
N LEU A 91 -20.27 -20.36 -23.68
CA LEU A 91 -19.73 -19.21 -24.41
C LEU A 91 -19.92 -17.88 -23.67
N THR A 92 -20.93 -17.77 -22.81
CA THR A 92 -21.15 -16.55 -22.02
C THR A 92 -20.14 -16.39 -20.89
N ARG A 93 -19.32 -17.40 -20.64
CA ARG A 93 -18.25 -17.42 -19.63
C ARG A 93 -16.86 -17.47 -20.26
N LYS A 94 -16.74 -17.72 -21.55
CA LYS A 94 -15.46 -17.65 -22.27
C LYS A 94 -15.06 -16.22 -22.53
N GLY A 95 -13.76 -15.96 -22.36
CA GLY A 95 -13.21 -14.63 -22.41
C GLY A 95 -13.52 -13.85 -21.12
N SER A 96 -12.53 -13.17 -20.57
CA SER A 96 -12.70 -12.37 -19.35
C SER A 96 -11.96 -11.05 -19.46
N TYR A 97 -12.56 -10.04 -18.89
CA TYR A 97 -11.98 -8.72 -18.73
C TYR A 97 -12.00 -8.30 -17.28
N TYR A 98 -10.87 -7.83 -16.77
CA TYR A 98 -10.74 -7.25 -15.46
C TYR A 98 -10.10 -5.88 -15.55
N LYS A 99 -10.75 -4.89 -14.97
CA LYS A 99 -10.24 -3.53 -14.88
C LYS A 99 -10.30 -3.06 -13.43
N SER A 100 -9.17 -2.58 -12.94
CA SER A 100 -9.06 -1.95 -11.64
C SER A 100 -8.52 -0.54 -11.79
N THR A 101 -9.11 0.40 -11.07
CA THR A 101 -8.61 1.77 -10.97
C THR A 101 -8.60 2.17 -9.52
N GLY A 102 -7.43 2.54 -9.02
CA GLY A 102 -7.21 2.98 -7.66
C GLY A 102 -6.64 4.40 -7.60
N ASN A 103 -7.10 5.17 -6.64
CA ASN A 103 -6.52 6.45 -6.28
C ASN A 103 -6.13 6.44 -4.81
N MET A 104 -4.96 6.94 -4.51
CA MET A 104 -4.48 7.10 -3.15
C MET A 104 -4.05 8.55 -2.90
N SER A 105 -4.30 9.02 -1.71
CA SER A 105 -3.73 10.26 -1.22
C SER A 105 -3.35 10.09 0.24
N SER A 106 -2.19 10.57 0.60
CA SER A 106 -1.76 10.58 1.98
C SER A 106 -1.08 11.90 2.31
N TRP A 107 -1.27 12.36 3.53
CA TRP A 107 -0.54 13.50 4.04
C TRP A 107 -0.13 13.25 5.48
N SER A 108 1.00 13.84 5.85
CA SER A 108 1.49 13.84 7.22
C SER A 108 2.13 15.17 7.57
N SER A 109 1.94 15.59 8.82
CA SER A 109 2.59 16.72 9.46
C SER A 109 3.30 16.22 10.70
N ASN A 110 4.57 16.57 10.84
CA ASN A 110 5.44 16.13 11.91
C ASN A 110 6.13 17.36 12.55
N LEU A 111 5.55 17.84 13.65
CA LEU A 111 6.01 19.02 14.34
C LEU A 111 6.87 18.63 15.55
N GLY A 112 8.11 19.10 15.57
CA GLY A 112 9.09 18.84 16.61
C GLY A 112 9.51 20.10 17.33
N ILE A 113 9.70 20.01 18.65
CA ILE A 113 10.25 21.06 19.50
C ILE A 113 11.45 20.48 20.24
N ASN A 114 12.59 21.16 20.15
CA ASN A 114 13.80 20.84 20.88
C ASN A 114 14.23 22.05 21.72
N TYR A 115 14.35 21.86 23.01
CA TYR A 115 14.85 22.88 23.94
C TYR A 115 16.00 22.32 24.77
N ASN A 116 17.14 22.98 24.74
CA ASN A 116 18.32 22.61 25.53
C ASN A 116 18.77 23.80 26.36
N LEU A 117 18.93 23.58 27.64
CA LEU A 117 19.36 24.62 28.57
C LEU A 117 20.52 24.12 29.43
N VAL A 118 21.60 24.87 29.41
CA VAL A 118 22.78 24.63 30.26
C VAL A 118 22.87 25.75 31.29
N LEU A 119 22.79 25.40 32.58
CA LEU A 119 22.95 26.32 33.71
C LEU A 119 24.04 25.77 34.62
N ASN A 120 25.26 26.30 34.51
CA ASN A 120 26.43 25.81 35.22
C ASN A 120 26.63 24.30 35.03
N LYS A 121 26.36 23.48 36.06
CA LYS A 121 26.48 22.04 36.09
C LYS A 121 25.17 21.33 35.71
N HIS A 122 24.09 22.05 35.46
CA HIS A 122 22.79 21.51 35.13
C HIS A 122 22.56 21.56 33.64
N LEU A 123 22.23 20.42 33.03
CA LEU A 123 21.80 20.27 31.65
C LEU A 123 20.35 19.81 31.64
N PHE A 124 19.50 20.57 30.98
CA PHE A 124 18.12 20.21 30.72
C PHE A 124 17.93 20.04 29.22
N SER A 125 17.29 18.98 28.82
CA SER A 125 16.90 18.73 27.44
C SER A 125 15.42 18.32 27.38
N VAL A 126 14.66 19.01 26.57
CA VAL A 126 13.25 18.71 26.29
C VAL A 126 13.09 18.48 24.81
N PHE A 127 12.51 17.36 24.46
CA PHE A 127 12.07 17.06 23.13
C PHE A 127 10.57 16.75 23.16
N ALA A 128 9.81 17.37 22.30
CA ALA A 128 8.42 17.04 22.04
C ALA A 128 8.20 16.93 20.54
N ASN A 129 7.45 15.92 20.14
CA ASN A 129 7.10 15.71 18.76
C ASN A 129 5.66 15.21 18.68
N TRP A 130 4.91 15.70 17.71
CA TRP A 130 3.61 15.15 17.37
C TRP A 130 3.46 15.01 15.87
N THR A 131 2.85 13.91 15.50
CA THR A 131 2.59 13.54 14.12
C THR A 131 1.10 13.42 13.91
N ILE A 132 0.61 13.98 12.82
CA ILE A 132 -0.76 13.82 12.36
C ILE A 132 -0.70 13.30 10.94
N SER A 133 -1.49 12.28 10.61
CA SER A 133 -1.57 11.78 9.24
C SER A 133 -2.97 11.33 8.84
N GLU A 134 -3.24 11.40 7.55
CA GLU A 134 -4.41 10.81 6.92
C GLU A 134 -3.98 10.07 5.66
N ASP A 135 -4.41 8.81 5.55
CA ASP A 135 -4.30 7.99 4.34
C ASP A 135 -5.70 7.74 3.81
N ARG A 136 -5.91 8.01 2.52
CA ARG A 136 -7.15 7.77 1.82
C ARG A 136 -6.89 6.94 0.58
N ASN A 137 -7.56 5.80 0.47
CA ASN A 137 -7.49 4.91 -0.67
C ASN A 137 -8.90 4.66 -1.18
N ASN A 138 -9.11 4.83 -2.46
CA ASN A 138 -10.31 4.36 -3.14
C ASN A 138 -9.94 3.51 -4.35
N TYR A 139 -10.74 2.51 -4.62
CA TYR A 139 -10.58 1.69 -5.81
C TYR A 139 -11.94 1.25 -6.36
N VAL A 140 -11.95 1.00 -7.66
CA VAL A 140 -13.07 0.42 -8.38
C VAL A 140 -12.55 -0.76 -9.19
N ASN A 141 -13.16 -1.90 -9.01
CA ASN A 141 -12.88 -3.11 -9.75
C ASN A 141 -14.09 -3.47 -10.61
N LEU A 142 -13.85 -3.77 -11.86
CA LEU A 142 -14.85 -4.18 -12.84
C LEU A 142 -14.42 -5.51 -13.45
N SER A 143 -15.35 -6.46 -13.52
CA SER A 143 -15.13 -7.76 -14.18
C SER A 143 -16.28 -8.08 -15.10
N ALA A 144 -15.96 -8.58 -16.28
CA ALA A 144 -16.93 -9.06 -17.25
C ALA A 144 -16.43 -10.31 -17.95
N THR A 145 -17.37 -11.15 -18.44
CA THR A 145 -17.11 -12.37 -19.18
C THR A 145 -17.94 -12.42 -20.45
N GLY A 146 -17.67 -13.42 -21.32
CA GLY A 146 -18.44 -13.62 -22.55
C GLY A 146 -17.98 -12.72 -23.69
N TYR A 147 -16.69 -12.72 -23.97
CA TYR A 147 -16.08 -11.98 -25.06
C TYR A 147 -15.99 -12.88 -26.30
N PRO A 148 -16.76 -12.60 -27.35
CA PRO A 148 -16.84 -13.52 -28.53
C PRO A 148 -15.61 -13.44 -29.43
N ASP A 149 -14.83 -12.35 -29.35
CA ASP A 149 -13.71 -12.10 -30.27
C ASP A 149 -12.52 -11.50 -29.51
N SER A 150 -11.30 -11.87 -29.91
CA SER A 150 -10.04 -11.39 -29.37
C SER A 150 -9.76 -9.91 -29.64
N HIS A 151 -10.43 -9.32 -30.65
CA HIS A 151 -10.30 -7.89 -30.96
C HIS A 151 -11.25 -7.00 -30.13
N MET A 152 -12.16 -7.60 -29.38
CA MET A 152 -13.13 -6.91 -28.54
C MET A 152 -12.54 -6.74 -27.09
N ASP A 153 -11.40 -6.10 -26.98
CA ASP A 153 -10.59 -5.98 -25.78
C ASP A 153 -10.95 -4.77 -24.90
N ASP A 154 -12.24 -4.40 -24.87
CA ASP A 154 -12.77 -3.36 -23.97
C ASP A 154 -13.92 -3.90 -23.12
N PHE A 155 -14.05 -3.37 -21.93
CA PHE A 155 -15.05 -3.80 -20.92
C PHE A 155 -16.49 -3.78 -21.48
N ILE A 156 -16.80 -2.84 -22.36
CA ILE A 156 -18.14 -2.65 -22.92
C ILE A 156 -18.63 -3.85 -23.76
N PHE A 157 -17.73 -4.66 -24.30
CA PHE A 157 -18.06 -5.80 -25.16
C PHE A 157 -18.37 -7.08 -24.39
N GLY A 158 -18.19 -7.09 -23.06
CA GLY A 158 -18.55 -8.22 -22.23
C GLY A 158 -20.06 -8.48 -22.24
N ASN A 159 -20.44 -9.72 -22.45
CA ASN A 159 -21.85 -10.13 -22.50
C ASN A 159 -22.47 -10.19 -21.10
N LYS A 160 -21.67 -10.51 -20.08
CA LYS A 160 -22.15 -10.72 -18.70
C LYS A 160 -21.15 -10.18 -17.68
N MET A 161 -21.65 -9.48 -16.67
CA MET A 161 -20.87 -9.22 -15.48
C MET A 161 -20.64 -10.50 -14.70
N GLU A 162 -19.41 -10.74 -14.26
CA GLU A 162 -19.08 -11.95 -13.52
C GLU A 162 -19.84 -11.98 -12.19
N THR A 163 -20.59 -13.05 -11.96
CA THR A 163 -21.55 -13.14 -10.84
C THR A 163 -20.85 -13.33 -9.48
N ASN A 164 -19.63 -13.87 -9.50
CA ASN A 164 -18.86 -14.17 -8.30
C ASN A 164 -17.81 -13.10 -7.93
N MET A 165 -17.50 -12.19 -8.86
CA MET A 165 -16.73 -10.99 -8.62
C MET A 165 -17.67 -9.81 -8.79
N SER A 166 -18.30 -9.40 -7.71
CA SER A 166 -19.10 -8.18 -7.73
C SER A 166 -18.19 -7.00 -8.12
N ASN A 167 -18.69 -6.20 -9.05
CA ASN A 167 -18.09 -4.90 -9.31
C ASN A 167 -18.09 -4.12 -8.01
N ILE A 168 -16.89 -3.86 -7.47
CA ILE A 168 -16.72 -3.34 -6.12
C ILE A 168 -16.03 -2.00 -6.21
N GLY A 169 -16.66 -0.99 -5.59
CA GLY A 169 -15.99 0.25 -5.22
C GLY A 169 -15.83 0.28 -3.70
N ASN A 170 -14.69 0.70 -3.24
CA ASN A 170 -14.43 0.87 -1.82
C ASN A 170 -13.60 2.14 -1.59
N GLU A 171 -13.93 2.84 -0.50
CA GLU A 171 -13.14 3.94 0.03
C GLU A 171 -12.73 3.60 1.46
N ASN A 172 -11.45 3.70 1.74
CA ASN A 172 -10.89 3.54 3.07
C ASN A 172 -10.14 4.80 3.46
N VAL A 173 -10.49 5.36 4.63
CA VAL A 173 -9.83 6.52 5.23
C VAL A 173 -9.28 6.11 6.59
N SER A 174 -8.00 6.32 6.77
CA SER A 174 -7.30 6.05 8.02
C SER A 174 -6.64 7.34 8.51
N ARG A 175 -6.81 7.67 9.78
CA ARG A 175 -6.21 8.82 10.45
C ARG A 175 -5.42 8.36 11.64
N SER A 176 -4.29 8.99 11.88
CA SER A 176 -3.50 8.74 13.07
C SER A 176 -2.97 10.03 13.69
N PHE A 177 -2.81 9.98 14.98
CA PHE A 177 -2.16 11.01 15.79
C PHE A 177 -1.15 10.32 16.70
N GLY A 178 0.08 10.81 16.71
CA GLY A 178 1.15 10.35 17.58
C GLY A 178 1.74 11.50 18.37
N LEU A 179 2.07 11.23 19.63
CA LEU A 179 2.76 12.16 20.53
C LEU A 179 3.97 11.47 21.14
N ILE A 180 5.12 12.14 21.12
CA ILE A 180 6.33 11.72 21.83
C ILE A 180 6.83 12.93 22.62
N GLY A 181 7.08 12.74 23.91
CA GLY A 181 7.72 13.69 24.79
C GLY A 181 8.90 13.05 25.48
N GLN A 182 10.01 13.75 25.55
CA GLN A 182 11.20 13.32 26.27
C GLN A 182 11.73 14.49 27.08
N PHE A 183 12.01 14.24 28.35
CA PHE A 183 12.70 15.14 29.23
C PHE A 183 13.94 14.45 29.79
N SER A 184 15.09 15.10 29.65
CA SER A 184 16.36 14.63 30.22
C SER A 184 16.97 15.72 31.08
N TYR A 185 17.41 15.34 32.26
CA TYR A 185 18.16 16.19 33.17
C TYR A 185 19.48 15.52 33.50
N SER A 186 20.56 16.30 33.52
CA SER A 186 21.87 15.83 33.97
C SER A 186 22.52 16.87 34.87
N TYR A 187 23.10 16.39 35.96
CA TYR A 187 23.91 17.21 36.91
C TYR A 187 25.36 16.77 36.86
N ASP A 188 26.24 17.70 36.47
CA ASP A 188 27.71 17.57 36.43
C ASP A 188 28.21 16.31 35.68
N ASN A 189 27.42 15.80 34.72
CA ASN A 189 27.61 14.52 34.07
C ASN A 189 27.70 13.31 35.02
N ARG A 190 27.30 13.46 36.29
CA ARG A 190 27.33 12.43 37.34
C ARG A 190 25.98 11.73 37.49
N TYR A 191 24.92 12.51 37.56
CA TYR A 191 23.55 12.01 37.75
C TYR A 191 22.70 12.41 36.58
N SER A 192 21.96 11.48 36.03
CA SER A 192 21.01 11.75 34.93
C SER A 192 19.67 11.14 35.25
N LEU A 193 18.61 11.85 34.86
CA LEU A 193 17.21 11.42 34.93
C LEU A 193 16.59 11.61 33.57
N ASP A 194 15.98 10.57 33.06
CA ASP A 194 15.30 10.55 31.76
C ASP A 194 13.83 10.16 31.95
N PHE A 195 12.92 10.98 31.44
CA PHE A 195 11.49 10.69 31.41
C PHE A 195 11.02 10.70 29.97
N ASN A 196 10.33 9.62 29.54
CA ASN A 196 9.76 9.50 28.22
C ASN A 196 8.25 9.31 28.35
N LEU A 197 7.51 9.97 27.48
CA LEU A 197 6.08 9.84 27.30
C LEU A 197 5.80 9.63 25.83
N SER A 198 4.98 8.66 25.49
CA SER A 198 4.47 8.49 24.13
C SER A 198 2.99 8.14 24.16
N GLY A 199 2.30 8.47 23.09
CA GLY A 199 0.91 8.12 22.94
C GLY A 199 0.54 8.09 21.47
N GLU A 200 -0.34 7.18 21.10
CA GLU A 200 -0.85 7.02 19.75
C GLU A 200 -2.37 6.84 19.78
N ALA A 201 -3.05 7.49 18.86
CA ALA A 201 -4.45 7.29 18.55
C ALA A 201 -4.61 7.03 17.05
N SER A 202 -5.48 6.10 16.67
CA SER A 202 -5.73 5.77 15.28
C SER A 202 -7.20 5.45 15.05
N SER A 203 -7.72 5.87 13.90
CA SER A 203 -9.06 5.50 13.46
C SER A 203 -9.21 3.99 13.17
N ARG A 204 -8.10 3.25 13.16
CA ARG A 204 -8.09 1.78 13.02
C ARG A 204 -8.32 1.05 14.34
N TYR A 205 -8.18 1.74 15.46
CA TYR A 205 -8.44 1.17 16.79
C TYR A 205 -9.93 1.28 17.12
N ALA A 206 -10.48 0.25 17.74
CA ALA A 206 -11.91 0.20 18.07
C ALA A 206 -12.39 1.37 18.95
N ASN A 207 -11.54 1.84 19.85
CA ASN A 207 -11.89 2.89 20.81
C ASN A 207 -11.40 4.29 20.41
N HIS A 208 -10.56 4.43 19.38
CA HIS A 208 -9.96 5.70 18.94
C HIS A 208 -9.26 6.51 20.05
N ASP A 209 -9.05 5.91 21.21
CA ASP A 209 -8.46 6.57 22.37
C ASP A 209 -6.95 6.68 22.24
N LEU A 210 -6.39 7.75 22.80
CA LEU A 210 -4.95 7.89 22.95
C LEU A 210 -4.46 6.89 24.00
N VAL A 211 -3.58 5.98 23.59
CA VAL A 211 -2.96 5.00 24.48
C VAL A 211 -1.60 5.54 24.94
N PRO A 212 -1.47 6.01 26.21
CA PRO A 212 -0.22 6.56 26.69
C PRO A 212 0.72 5.46 27.20
N PHE A 213 2.00 5.62 26.91
CA PHE A 213 3.10 4.85 27.47
C PHE A 213 4.11 5.80 28.08
N TRP A 214 4.70 5.42 29.19
CA TRP A 214 5.73 6.23 29.83
C TRP A 214 6.86 5.37 30.39
N SER A 215 8.03 5.94 30.50
CA SER A 215 9.18 5.32 31.16
C SER A 215 9.99 6.36 31.91
N LEU A 216 10.61 5.93 33.00
CA LEU A 216 11.51 6.73 33.81
C LEU A 216 12.82 5.96 33.97
N GLY A 217 13.93 6.64 33.70
CA GLY A 217 15.28 6.12 33.85
C GLY A 217 16.12 7.03 34.73
N ALA A 218 16.98 6.44 35.52
CA ALA A 218 18.00 7.16 36.29
C ALA A 218 19.36 6.52 36.06
N ARG A 219 20.42 7.34 35.97
CA ARG A 219 21.79 6.90 35.77
C ARG A 219 22.72 7.63 36.71
N TRP A 220 23.62 6.89 37.32
CA TRP A 220 24.75 7.41 38.07
C TRP A 220 26.04 7.02 37.35
N ASN A 221 26.86 8.03 37.08
CA ASN A 221 28.17 7.87 36.49
C ASN A 221 29.26 8.01 37.54
N ALA A 222 29.54 6.92 38.24
CA ALA A 222 30.53 6.87 39.34
C ALA A 222 31.97 7.22 38.88
N HIS A 223 32.23 7.14 37.57
CA HIS A 223 33.53 7.49 36.99
C HIS A 223 33.87 9.00 37.12
N ASN A 224 32.88 9.86 37.26
CA ASN A 224 33.03 11.32 37.32
C ASN A 224 32.97 11.87 38.77
N GLU A 225 33.09 11.03 39.75
CA GLU A 225 33.18 11.46 41.19
C GLU A 225 34.55 11.92 41.64
#